data_f5e8856be0686e489bf34f15a2a57146
#
_entry.id   f5e8856be0686e489bf34f15a2a57146
#
_cell.length_a   1.000
_cell.length_b   1.000
_cell.length_c   1.000
_cell.angle_alpha   90.00
_cell.angle_beta   90.00
_cell.angle_gamma   90.00
#
_symmetry.space_group_name_H-M   'P 1'
#
loop_
_entity.id
_entity.type
_entity.pdbx_description
1 polymer ?
#
loop_
_entity_poly.entity_id
_entity_poly.type
_entity_poly.pdbx_seq_one_letter_code
_entity_poly.pdbx_strand_id
1 'polypeptide(L)'
;MYIEYYIIENLLINYIIISCTSILIKRHTNEKKKWIGAFLGTIYSVAYLYPTLGVLFTLPFKLIIMTFIILTSFTYKDKKEFIRISLVFYLVNVFICGSTYSIIYFTGIEHMKISFLIVCTYISCELLKYIYRDIKNLKYIKDIKKTIDINLLGKHFTCEALVDSGN
;
A
#
# COMPACT_ATOMS: atom_id res chain seq x y z
N MET A 1 23.31 -11.42 -13.56
CA MET A 1 21.87 -11.53 -13.24
C MET A 1 21.15 -11.71 -14.56
N TYR A 2 20.34 -12.74 -14.72
CA TYR A 2 19.60 -12.96 -15.97
C TYR A 2 18.45 -11.95 -16.04
N ILE A 3 18.30 -11.27 -17.15
CA ILE A 3 17.31 -10.19 -17.34
C ILE A 3 15.87 -10.69 -17.19
N GLU A 4 15.64 -11.95 -17.57
CA GLU A 4 14.32 -12.59 -17.44
C GLU A 4 13.87 -12.66 -15.99
N TYR A 5 14.77 -13.02 -15.08
CA TYR A 5 14.47 -13.07 -13.65
C TYR A 5 14.17 -11.67 -13.10
N TYR A 6 14.93 -10.66 -13.52
CA TYR A 6 14.69 -9.28 -13.12
C TYR A 6 13.32 -8.78 -13.57
N ILE A 7 12.91 -9.11 -14.80
CA ILE A 7 11.60 -8.75 -15.34
C ILE A 7 10.47 -9.42 -14.52
N ILE A 8 10.56 -10.73 -14.29
CA ILE A 8 9.55 -11.48 -13.54
C ILE A 8 9.42 -10.96 -12.10
N GLU A 9 10.55 -10.72 -11.44
CA GLU A 9 10.61 -10.17 -10.09
C GLU A 9 9.87 -8.81 -10.00
N ASN A 10 10.26 -7.86 -10.84
CA ASN A 10 9.65 -6.55 -10.86
C ASN A 10 8.16 -6.61 -11.21
N LEU A 11 7.76 -7.51 -12.11
CA LEU A 11 6.36 -7.71 -12.46
C LEU A 11 5.53 -8.17 -11.27
N LEU A 12 6.02 -9.15 -10.53
CA LEU A 12 5.33 -9.69 -9.35
C LEU A 12 5.32 -8.66 -8.20
N ILE A 13 6.42 -7.98 -7.94
CA ILE A 13 6.49 -6.93 -6.90
C ILE A 13 5.52 -5.79 -7.22
N ASN A 14 5.51 -5.27 -8.44
CA ASN A 14 4.58 -4.21 -8.85
C ASN A 14 3.12 -4.68 -8.74
N TYR A 15 2.82 -5.92 -9.13
CA TYR A 15 1.48 -6.48 -8.99
C TYR A 15 1.04 -6.58 -7.52
N ILE A 16 1.94 -7.01 -6.61
CA ILE A 16 1.67 -7.08 -5.17
C ILE A 16 1.39 -5.68 -4.61
N ILE A 17 2.19 -4.67 -4.98
CA ILE A 17 2.02 -3.27 -4.56
C ILE A 17 0.66 -2.73 -5.01
N ILE A 18 0.30 -2.90 -6.28
CA ILE A 18 -0.98 -2.44 -6.83
C ILE A 18 -2.14 -3.17 -6.13
N SER A 19 -2.03 -4.47 -5.92
CA SER A 19 -3.05 -5.28 -5.23
C SER A 19 -3.22 -4.85 -3.77
N CYS A 20 -2.13 -4.62 -3.06
CA CYS A 20 -2.15 -4.11 -1.68
C CYS A 20 -2.84 -2.73 -1.62
N THR A 21 -2.48 -1.83 -2.52
CA THR A 21 -3.11 -0.51 -2.64
C THR A 21 -4.62 -0.63 -2.87
N SER A 22 -5.06 -1.49 -3.81
CA SER A 22 -6.47 -1.76 -4.10
C SER A 22 -7.26 -2.18 -2.86
N ILE A 23 -6.68 -3.05 -2.04
CA ILE A 23 -7.30 -3.53 -0.79
C ILE A 23 -7.41 -2.39 0.23
N LEU A 24 -6.35 -1.59 0.41
CA LEU A 24 -6.33 -0.50 1.39
C LEU A 24 -7.30 0.62 1.04
N ILE A 25 -7.46 0.95 -0.24
CA ILE A 25 -8.45 1.95 -0.68
C ILE A 25 -9.88 1.38 -0.72
N LYS A 26 -10.05 0.04 -0.48
CA LYS A 26 -11.32 -0.68 -0.56
C LYS A 26 -12.02 -0.55 -1.93
N ARG A 27 -11.26 -0.56 -3.00
CA ARG A 27 -11.77 -0.54 -4.37
C ARG A 27 -11.48 -1.86 -5.05
N HIS A 28 -12.53 -2.44 -5.59
CA HIS A 28 -12.37 -3.60 -6.46
C HIS A 28 -11.80 -3.12 -7.80
N THR A 29 -10.56 -3.48 -8.07
CA THR A 29 -9.87 -3.18 -9.31
C THR A 29 -9.86 -4.42 -10.19
N ASN A 30 -10.15 -4.26 -11.47
CA ASN A 30 -10.13 -5.39 -12.42
C ASN A 30 -8.70 -5.95 -12.50
N GLU A 31 -8.58 -7.29 -12.44
CA GLU A 31 -7.28 -7.98 -12.48
C GLU A 31 -6.46 -7.60 -13.72
N LYS A 32 -7.11 -7.47 -14.89
CA LYS A 32 -6.42 -7.03 -16.11
C LYS A 32 -5.76 -5.67 -15.95
N LYS A 33 -6.40 -4.71 -15.26
CA LYS A 33 -5.85 -3.39 -14.99
C LYS A 33 -4.64 -3.44 -14.07
N LYS A 34 -4.68 -4.32 -13.06
CA LYS A 34 -3.53 -4.52 -12.15
C LYS A 34 -2.31 -5.05 -12.91
N TRP A 35 -2.52 -6.03 -13.78
CA TRP A 35 -1.45 -6.58 -14.63
C TRP A 35 -0.88 -5.55 -15.60
N ILE A 36 -1.72 -4.70 -16.22
CA ILE A 36 -1.26 -3.62 -17.10
C ILE A 36 -0.38 -2.62 -16.33
N GLY A 37 -0.83 -2.18 -15.15
CA GLY A 37 -0.04 -1.28 -14.32
C GLY A 37 1.27 -1.91 -13.83
N ALA A 38 1.24 -3.19 -13.45
CA ALA A 38 2.44 -3.94 -13.06
C ALA A 38 3.44 -4.03 -14.22
N PHE A 39 2.96 -4.27 -15.43
CA PHE A 39 3.78 -4.31 -16.64
C PHE A 39 4.42 -2.96 -16.95
N LEU A 40 3.68 -1.85 -16.83
CA LEU A 40 4.23 -0.50 -16.98
C LEU A 40 5.33 -0.21 -15.94
N GLY A 41 5.10 -0.56 -14.68
CA GLY A 41 6.12 -0.44 -13.64
C GLY A 41 7.37 -1.27 -13.94
N THR A 42 7.19 -2.46 -14.51
CA THR A 42 8.30 -3.34 -14.89
C THR A 42 9.10 -2.77 -16.06
N ILE A 43 8.45 -2.23 -17.08
CA ILE A 43 9.15 -1.55 -18.19
C ILE A 43 10.01 -0.41 -17.65
N TYR A 44 9.46 0.38 -16.74
CA TYR A 44 10.21 1.45 -16.10
C TYR A 44 11.40 0.93 -15.29
N SER A 45 11.24 -0.17 -14.55
CA SER A 45 12.34 -0.81 -13.81
C SER A 45 13.42 -1.34 -14.76
N VAL A 46 13.05 -1.93 -15.90
CA VAL A 46 14.02 -2.40 -16.91
C VAL A 46 14.80 -1.24 -17.53
N ALA A 47 14.18 -0.08 -17.70
CA ALA A 47 14.88 1.12 -18.18
C ALA A 47 16.06 1.52 -17.27
N TYR A 48 16.03 1.16 -15.97
CA TYR A 48 17.13 1.40 -15.04
C TYR A 48 18.42 0.68 -15.42
N LEU A 49 18.33 -0.42 -16.17
CA LEU A 49 19.50 -1.17 -16.62
C LEU A 49 20.31 -0.43 -17.70
N TYR A 50 19.74 0.63 -18.27
CA TYR A 50 20.37 1.42 -19.32
C TYR A 50 20.84 2.78 -18.78
N PRO A 51 22.17 2.99 -18.58
CA PRO A 51 22.71 4.23 -18.02
C PRO A 51 22.34 5.50 -18.80
N THR A 52 22.14 5.36 -20.11
CA THR A 52 21.73 6.47 -21.01
C THR A 52 20.35 7.05 -20.63
N LEU A 53 19.50 6.29 -19.93
CA LEU A 53 18.17 6.69 -19.52
C LEU A 53 18.12 7.28 -18.11
N GLY A 54 19.25 7.67 -17.53
CA GLY A 54 19.37 8.20 -16.16
C GLY A 54 18.42 9.36 -15.85
N VAL A 55 18.10 10.18 -16.84
CA VAL A 55 17.16 11.31 -16.70
C VAL A 55 15.75 10.83 -16.30
N LEU A 56 15.32 9.63 -16.73
CA LEU A 56 14.01 9.07 -16.37
C LEU A 56 13.89 8.77 -14.87
N PHE A 57 14.99 8.67 -14.15
CA PHE A 57 15.02 8.35 -12.71
C PHE A 57 15.09 9.58 -11.80
N THR A 58 14.97 10.76 -12.38
CA THR A 58 14.79 12.00 -11.62
C THR A 58 13.39 12.06 -11.00
N LEU A 59 13.26 12.83 -9.91
CA LEU A 59 12.01 12.91 -9.14
C LEU A 59 10.77 13.25 -10.00
N PRO A 60 10.80 14.25 -10.92
CA PRO A 60 9.63 14.57 -11.73
C PRO A 60 9.18 13.41 -12.63
N PHE A 61 10.13 12.70 -13.26
CA PHE A 61 9.78 11.53 -14.09
C PHE A 61 9.21 10.37 -13.27
N LYS A 62 9.72 10.14 -12.06
CA LYS A 62 9.14 9.13 -11.13
C LYS A 62 7.67 9.45 -10.82
N LEU A 63 7.35 10.72 -10.57
CA LEU A 63 5.97 11.14 -10.32
C LEU A 63 5.09 10.96 -11.57
N ILE A 64 5.61 11.26 -12.76
CA ILE A 64 4.88 11.04 -14.04
C ILE A 64 4.59 9.55 -14.22
N ILE A 65 5.58 8.67 -14.09
CA ILE A 65 5.39 7.22 -14.23
C ILE A 65 4.44 6.67 -13.17
N MET A 66 4.57 7.10 -11.91
CA MET A 66 3.62 6.75 -10.85
C MET A 66 2.18 7.14 -11.24
N THR A 67 2.00 8.33 -11.79
CA THR A 67 0.70 8.81 -12.29
C THR A 67 0.16 7.88 -13.40
N PHE A 68 0.97 7.50 -14.36
CA PHE A 68 0.58 6.57 -15.43
C PHE A 68 0.19 5.20 -14.89
N ILE A 69 0.95 4.66 -13.93
CA ILE A 69 0.62 3.37 -13.28
C ILE A 69 -0.75 3.48 -12.59
N ILE A 70 -1.02 4.57 -11.87
CA ILE A 70 -2.29 4.77 -11.17
C ILE A 70 -3.45 4.92 -12.15
N LEU A 71 -3.29 5.71 -13.22
CA LEU A 71 -4.31 5.92 -14.25
C LEU A 71 -4.71 4.61 -14.95
N THR A 72 -3.75 3.72 -15.18
CA THR A 72 -3.99 2.44 -15.84
C THR A 72 -4.55 1.38 -14.89
N SER A 73 -4.12 1.39 -13.62
CA SER A 73 -4.48 0.38 -12.64
C SER A 73 -5.81 0.67 -11.95
N PHE A 74 -6.14 1.94 -11.67
CA PHE A 74 -7.28 2.31 -10.84
C PHE A 74 -8.31 3.14 -11.60
N THR A 75 -9.58 2.99 -11.21
CA THR A 75 -10.65 3.89 -11.61
C THR A 75 -10.93 4.88 -10.48
N TYR A 76 -11.08 6.15 -10.80
CA TYR A 76 -11.39 7.22 -9.85
C TYR A 76 -12.53 8.10 -10.41
N LYS A 77 -13.29 8.71 -9.53
CA LYS A 77 -14.42 9.59 -9.91
C LYS A 77 -13.98 11.05 -9.96
N ASP A 78 -13.20 11.48 -8.96
CA ASP A 78 -12.84 12.87 -8.73
C ASP A 78 -11.33 13.04 -8.53
N LYS A 79 -10.84 14.29 -8.71
CA LYS A 79 -9.43 14.65 -8.44
C LYS A 79 -9.01 14.35 -7.00
N LYS A 80 -9.91 14.53 -6.03
CA LYS A 80 -9.65 14.21 -4.60
C LYS A 80 -9.41 12.71 -4.41
N GLU A 81 -10.18 11.88 -5.07
CA GLU A 81 -10.01 10.44 -5.03
C GLU A 81 -8.69 10.01 -5.69
N PHE A 82 -8.35 10.61 -6.82
CA PHE A 82 -7.06 10.37 -7.48
C PHE A 82 -5.88 10.69 -6.55
N ILE A 83 -5.89 11.86 -5.89
CA ILE A 83 -4.84 12.25 -4.92
C ILE A 83 -4.77 11.24 -3.76
N ARG A 84 -5.93 10.81 -3.24
CA ARG A 84 -5.99 9.80 -2.18
C ARG A 84 -5.37 8.47 -2.61
N ILE A 85 -5.69 7.99 -3.82
CA ILE A 85 -5.12 6.76 -4.37
C ILE A 85 -3.61 6.91 -4.53
N SER A 86 -3.15 8.04 -5.07
CA SER A 86 -1.73 8.33 -5.27
C SER A 86 -0.96 8.34 -3.96
N LEU A 87 -1.51 8.95 -2.92
CA LEU A 87 -0.91 8.99 -1.60
C LEU A 87 -0.83 7.60 -0.96
N VAL A 88 -1.91 6.82 -1.03
CA VAL A 88 -1.92 5.44 -0.51
C VAL A 88 -0.93 4.57 -1.29
N PHE A 89 -0.90 4.67 -2.62
CA PHE A 89 0.05 3.94 -3.45
C PHE A 89 1.51 4.28 -3.09
N TYR A 90 1.81 5.57 -2.90
CA TYR A 90 3.13 6.02 -2.47
C TYR A 90 3.50 5.45 -1.10
N LEU A 91 2.59 5.55 -0.11
CA LEU A 91 2.81 5.02 1.24
C LEU A 91 3.03 3.50 1.23
N VAL A 92 2.26 2.75 0.43
CA VAL A 92 2.45 1.30 0.25
C VAL A 92 3.84 1.00 -0.29
N ASN A 93 4.30 1.74 -1.31
CA ASN A 93 5.64 1.57 -1.86
C ASN A 93 6.72 1.83 -0.79
N VAL A 94 6.65 2.94 -0.08
CA VAL A 94 7.62 3.29 0.97
C VAL A 94 7.64 2.22 2.06
N PHE A 95 6.47 1.75 2.50
CA PHE A 95 6.38 0.73 3.55
C PHE A 95 6.98 -0.60 3.08
N ILE A 96 6.60 -1.07 1.90
CA ILE A 96 7.09 -2.35 1.36
C ILE A 96 8.60 -2.29 1.13
N CYS A 97 9.11 -1.23 0.50
CA CYS A 97 10.55 -1.07 0.29
C CYS A 97 11.31 -1.00 1.62
N GLY A 98 10.82 -0.20 2.58
CA GLY A 98 11.44 -0.07 3.89
C GLY A 98 11.45 -1.36 4.69
N SER A 99 10.32 -2.08 4.73
CA SER A 99 10.24 -3.37 5.44
C SER A 99 11.09 -4.44 4.78
N THR A 100 11.08 -4.51 3.45
CA THR A 100 11.92 -5.45 2.72
C THR A 100 13.39 -5.18 3.00
N TYR A 101 13.82 -3.93 2.92
CA TYR A 101 15.19 -3.54 3.25
C TYR A 101 15.56 -3.86 4.72
N SER A 102 14.65 -3.62 5.65
CA SER A 102 14.85 -3.98 7.07
C SER A 102 15.05 -5.48 7.25
N ILE A 103 14.23 -6.31 6.62
CA ILE A 103 14.37 -7.77 6.70
C ILE A 103 15.74 -8.19 6.17
N ILE A 104 16.15 -7.63 5.04
CA ILE A 104 17.46 -7.85 4.45
C ILE A 104 18.58 -7.51 5.43
N TYR A 105 18.53 -6.32 5.98
CA TYR A 105 19.53 -5.81 6.91
C TYR A 105 19.65 -6.69 8.16
N PHE A 106 18.53 -7.08 8.76
CA PHE A 106 18.52 -7.92 9.97
C PHE A 106 18.92 -9.37 9.72
N THR A 107 18.68 -9.91 8.53
CA THR A 107 19.06 -11.29 8.20
C THR A 107 20.51 -11.43 7.76
N GLY A 108 21.17 -10.32 7.40
CA GLY A 108 22.57 -10.34 6.91
C GLY A 108 22.77 -11.09 5.60
N ILE A 109 21.71 -11.33 4.83
CA ILE A 109 21.79 -12.08 3.57
C ILE A 109 22.29 -11.15 2.47
N GLU A 110 23.57 -11.25 2.14
CA GLU A 110 24.22 -10.41 1.10
C GLU A 110 23.83 -10.82 -0.33
N HIS A 111 23.62 -12.11 -0.57
CA HIS A 111 23.28 -12.65 -1.89
C HIS A 111 21.85 -13.16 -1.93
N MET A 112 20.92 -12.28 -2.30
CA MET A 112 19.52 -12.64 -2.33
C MET A 112 19.13 -13.38 -3.60
N LYS A 113 18.45 -14.51 -3.38
CA LYS A 113 17.66 -15.12 -4.44
C LYS A 113 16.40 -14.29 -4.65
N ILE A 114 16.02 -14.10 -5.91
CA ILE A 114 14.80 -13.37 -6.35
C ILE A 114 13.56 -13.82 -5.58
N SER A 115 13.41 -15.13 -5.35
CA SER A 115 12.32 -15.71 -4.56
C SER A 115 12.21 -15.11 -3.15
N PHE A 116 13.34 -14.75 -2.54
CA PHE A 116 13.36 -14.17 -1.21
C PHE A 116 12.78 -12.74 -1.19
N LEU A 117 13.13 -11.91 -2.19
CA LEU A 117 12.57 -10.56 -2.31
C LEU A 117 11.06 -10.58 -2.50
N ILE A 118 10.55 -11.50 -3.32
CA ILE A 118 9.11 -11.66 -3.53
C ILE A 118 8.41 -12.07 -2.23
N VAL A 119 8.98 -13.02 -1.48
CA VAL A 119 8.44 -13.45 -0.18
C VAL A 119 8.45 -12.30 0.83
N CYS A 120 9.54 -11.54 0.94
CA CYS A 120 9.64 -10.38 1.82
C CYS A 120 8.60 -9.31 1.45
N THR A 121 8.42 -9.04 0.16
CA THR A 121 7.41 -8.08 -0.33
C THR A 121 5.99 -8.54 0.03
N TYR A 122 5.70 -9.83 -0.13
CA TYR A 122 4.40 -10.39 0.24
C TYR A 122 4.14 -10.31 1.75
N ILE A 123 5.11 -10.69 2.58
CA ILE A 123 5.02 -10.59 4.06
C ILE A 123 4.80 -9.13 4.47
N SER A 124 5.54 -8.19 3.88
CA SER A 124 5.40 -6.76 4.15
C SER A 124 3.99 -6.25 3.79
N CYS A 125 3.43 -6.73 2.68
CA CYS A 125 2.07 -6.40 2.28
C CYS A 125 1.01 -6.95 3.26
N GLU A 126 1.16 -8.19 3.73
CA GLU A 126 0.26 -8.78 4.72
C GLU A 126 0.35 -8.06 6.08
N LEU A 127 1.55 -7.70 6.51
CA LEU A 127 1.78 -6.88 7.70
C LEU A 127 1.07 -5.53 7.61
N LEU A 128 1.19 -4.84 6.48
CA LEU A 128 0.54 -3.55 6.26
C LEU A 128 -0.99 -3.68 6.31
N LYS A 129 -1.56 -4.72 5.71
CA LYS A 129 -3.00 -5.01 5.77
C LYS A 129 -3.46 -5.29 7.19
N TYR A 130 -2.66 -6.05 7.94
CA TYR A 130 -2.95 -6.36 9.35
C TYR A 130 -2.99 -5.09 10.19
N ILE A 131 -1.95 -4.26 10.13
CA ILE A 131 -1.88 -2.96 10.83
C ILE A 131 -3.06 -2.06 10.47
N TYR A 132 -3.37 -1.95 9.16
CA TYR A 132 -4.50 -1.15 8.71
C TYR A 132 -5.84 -1.63 9.29
N ARG A 133 -6.06 -2.95 9.32
CA ARG A 133 -7.27 -3.56 9.89
C ARG A 133 -7.37 -3.31 11.38
N ASP A 134 -6.26 -3.43 12.09
CA ASP A 134 -6.20 -3.21 13.53
C ASP A 134 -6.51 -1.75 13.90
N ILE A 135 -5.86 -0.78 13.25
CA ILE A 135 -6.14 0.65 13.43
C ILE A 135 -7.63 0.96 13.15
N LYS A 136 -8.20 0.34 12.12
CA LYS A 136 -9.61 0.53 11.80
C LYS A 136 -10.54 -0.02 12.89
N ASN A 137 -10.22 -1.19 13.43
CA ASN A 137 -10.99 -1.80 14.51
C ASN A 137 -10.92 -0.95 15.79
N LEU A 138 -9.73 -0.46 16.15
CA LEU A 138 -9.55 0.45 17.30
C LEU A 138 -10.35 1.74 17.13
N LYS A 139 -10.35 2.33 15.94
CA LYS A 139 -11.17 3.51 15.65
C LYS A 139 -12.66 3.21 15.79
N TYR A 140 -13.12 2.08 15.26
CA TYR A 140 -14.51 1.65 15.37
C TYR A 140 -14.95 1.50 16.83
N ILE A 141 -14.12 0.85 17.67
CA ILE A 141 -14.39 0.68 19.11
C ILE A 141 -14.45 2.03 19.80
N LYS A 142 -13.55 2.98 19.47
CA LYS A 142 -13.55 4.34 20.04
C LYS A 142 -14.78 5.14 19.63
N ASP A 143 -15.24 5.00 18.40
CA ASP A 143 -16.42 5.70 17.88
C ASP A 143 -17.74 5.19 18.53
N ILE A 144 -17.77 3.93 18.99
CA ILE A 144 -18.94 3.31 19.64
C ILE A 144 -18.97 3.62 21.14
N LYS A 145 -17.81 3.77 21.80
CA LYS A 145 -17.73 4.12 23.21
C LYS A 145 -17.88 5.62 23.37
N LYS A 146 -18.90 6.06 24.12
CA LYS A 146 -19.10 7.46 24.52
C LYS A 146 -19.25 7.55 26.01
N THR A 147 -18.65 8.59 26.58
CA THR A 147 -18.86 8.95 27.98
C THR A 147 -20.19 9.68 28.09
N ILE A 148 -21.07 9.19 28.93
CA ILE A 148 -22.38 9.80 29.20
C ILE A 148 -22.36 10.30 30.66
N ASP A 149 -22.73 11.56 30.81
CA ASP A 149 -22.95 12.16 32.14
C ASP A 149 -24.43 12.05 32.50
N ILE A 150 -24.72 11.28 33.54
CA ILE A 150 -26.06 11.05 34.04
C ILE A 150 -26.24 11.88 35.33
N ASN A 151 -27.23 12.76 35.36
CA ASN A 151 -27.59 13.51 36.55
C ASN A 151 -28.87 12.92 37.14
N LEU A 152 -28.74 12.22 38.25
CA LEU A 152 -29.85 11.59 38.96
C LEU A 152 -29.93 12.17 40.37
N LEU A 153 -31.06 12.83 40.70
CA LEU A 153 -31.35 13.35 42.05
C LEU A 153 -30.22 14.25 42.62
N GLY A 154 -29.57 15.07 41.78
CA GLY A 154 -28.50 15.96 42.20
C GLY A 154 -27.11 15.29 42.33
N LYS A 155 -27.00 14.00 41.99
CA LYS A 155 -25.70 13.30 41.89
C LYS A 155 -25.31 13.14 40.44
N HIS A 156 -24.05 13.48 40.14
CA HIS A 156 -23.47 13.33 38.81
C HIS A 156 -22.71 12.00 38.73
N PHE A 157 -23.04 11.19 37.74
CA PHE A 157 -22.36 9.94 37.43
C PHE A 157 -21.87 10.00 36.01
N THR A 158 -20.58 9.74 35.81
CA THR A 158 -19.99 9.52 34.50
C THR A 158 -19.87 8.04 34.22
N CYS A 159 -20.44 7.55 33.14
CA CYS A 159 -20.28 6.15 32.74
C CYS A 159 -19.92 6.06 31.25
N GLU A 160 -19.17 5.02 30.90
CA GLU A 160 -18.93 4.67 29.48
C GLU A 160 -20.15 3.89 28.97
N ALA A 161 -20.76 4.39 27.91
CA ALA A 161 -21.85 3.72 27.23
C ALA A 161 -21.45 3.33 25.81
N LEU A 162 -21.98 2.20 25.34
CA LEU A 162 -21.89 1.76 23.95
C LEU A 162 -23.05 2.38 23.16
N VAL A 163 -22.72 3.06 22.08
CA VAL A 163 -23.74 3.56 21.13
C VAL A 163 -24.17 2.39 20.26
N ASP A 164 -25.38 1.87 20.52
CA ASP A 164 -26.01 0.92 19.61
C ASP A 164 -26.55 1.68 18.40
N SER A 165 -26.11 1.29 17.19
CA SER A 165 -26.56 1.93 15.95
C SER A 165 -27.95 1.48 15.50
N GLY A 166 -28.62 0.63 16.27
CA GLY A 166 -29.99 0.17 16.06
C GLY A 166 -30.22 -0.29 14.62
N ASN A 167 -29.87 -1.52 14.32
CA ASN A 167 -30.18 -2.10 13.02
C ASN A 167 -31.33 -3.06 13.18
#